data_2cefc193f5a5589bcddfaf7fd6ffb682
#
_entry.id   2cefc193f5a5589bcddfaf7fd6ffb682
#
_cell.length_a   1.000
_cell.length_b   1.000
_cell.length_c   1.000
_cell.angle_alpha   90.00
_cell.angle_beta   90.00
_cell.angle_gamma   90.00
#
_symmetry.space_group_name_H-M   'P 1'
#
loop_
_entity.id
_entity.type
_entity.pdbx_description
1 polymer ?
#
loop_
_entity_poly.entity_id
_entity_poly.type
_entity_poly.pdbx_seq_one_letter_code
_entity_poly.pdbx_strand_id
1 'polypeptide(L)'
;MTIAAPIANSLQRASWIRQMFEAGARLKQQYGADQVFDFSLGNPILEPPAKVHETLHALLDDPAPGHHRYMPNGGFPAVREYLANELREEQGLPFEKEDVVLCVGAGGGLNVVAKALLEPGDEVVALAPYFVEYGFYVQNHGGVLTVAKTRQEDFLPDLDALEAVMTQRTRAIIVNSPNNPTGVVYSQEVLDELGTWLRTQEQHFGHPIYLIADEPYRKLLFDEVVNGSVLKAHPHSILITSHSKDLGLAGERIGYIALHPEVPDRALWQEALVFTNRILGFVNAPALMQRALPYLSGVQVDIDFYQQLRDQVCSLMAEVGIYCVRPQGAFYLFPQALEEDDVAFVRRAQEEKILLVPGSGFGWPGCFRLSYCCPGSVIENSRESWLRLVESYRNLS
;
A
#
# COMPACT_ATOMS: atom_id res chain seq x y z
N MET A 1 -34.07 -4.01 -3.56
CA MET A 1 -32.85 -4.04 -2.71
C MET A 1 -32.88 -2.84 -1.79
N THR A 2 -32.56 -2.99 -0.51
CA THR A 2 -32.59 -1.92 0.51
C THR A 2 -31.29 -1.10 0.56
N ILE A 3 -30.24 -1.53 -0.16
CA ILE A 3 -28.95 -0.85 -0.28
C ILE A 3 -28.59 -0.66 -1.76
N ALA A 4 -27.66 0.25 -2.05
CA ALA A 4 -27.19 0.51 -3.42
C ALA A 4 -26.61 -0.74 -4.08
N ALA A 5 -26.98 -1.00 -5.34
CA ALA A 5 -26.54 -2.19 -6.08
C ALA A 5 -25.00 -2.32 -6.18
N PRO A 6 -24.21 -1.25 -6.41
CA PRO A 6 -22.76 -1.36 -6.41
C PRO A 6 -22.20 -1.87 -5.07
N ILE A 7 -22.77 -1.42 -3.94
CA ILE A 7 -22.36 -1.87 -2.61
C ILE A 7 -22.70 -3.34 -2.39
N ALA A 8 -23.92 -3.78 -2.79
CA ALA A 8 -24.31 -5.18 -2.70
C ALA A 8 -23.36 -6.11 -3.49
N ASN A 9 -23.00 -5.69 -4.71
CA ASN A 9 -22.05 -6.42 -5.55
C ASN A 9 -20.61 -6.44 -4.94
N SER A 10 -20.18 -5.29 -4.42
CA SER A 10 -18.86 -5.18 -3.76
C SER A 10 -18.76 -6.07 -2.51
N LEU A 11 -19.83 -6.17 -1.71
CA LEU A 11 -19.90 -7.06 -0.55
C LEU A 11 -19.75 -8.54 -0.95
N GLN A 12 -20.28 -8.94 -2.10
CA GLN A 12 -20.10 -10.30 -2.61
C GLN A 12 -18.66 -10.57 -3.03
N ARG A 13 -17.99 -9.61 -3.68
CA ARG A 13 -16.58 -9.71 -4.08
C ARG A 13 -15.62 -9.64 -2.89
N ALA A 14 -15.87 -8.75 -1.95
CA ALA A 14 -15.08 -8.60 -0.73
C ALA A 14 -15.31 -9.75 0.27
N SER A 15 -16.26 -10.65 0.01
CA SER A 15 -16.59 -11.76 0.91
C SER A 15 -15.41 -12.71 1.18
N TRP A 16 -14.47 -12.82 0.25
CA TRP A 16 -13.28 -13.67 0.35
C TRP A 16 -12.37 -13.33 1.53
N ILE A 17 -11.88 -12.08 1.58
CA ILE A 17 -11.01 -11.60 2.67
C ILE A 17 -11.78 -11.72 3.99
N ARG A 18 -13.05 -11.36 3.98
CA ARG A 18 -13.91 -11.48 5.15
C ARG A 18 -14.09 -12.94 5.60
N GLN A 19 -14.31 -13.87 4.66
CA GLN A 19 -14.41 -15.32 4.97
C GLN A 19 -13.11 -15.85 5.58
N MET A 20 -11.95 -15.37 5.13
CA MET A 20 -10.65 -15.71 5.70
C MET A 20 -10.53 -15.24 7.15
N PHE A 21 -10.94 -13.99 7.45
CA PHE A 21 -10.96 -13.47 8.81
C PHE A 21 -11.91 -14.27 9.72
N GLU A 22 -13.12 -14.55 9.24
CA GLU A 22 -14.12 -15.33 9.98
C GLU A 22 -13.63 -16.77 10.21
N ALA A 23 -12.97 -17.39 9.23
CA ALA A 23 -12.37 -18.72 9.37
C ALA A 23 -11.24 -18.69 10.41
N GLY A 24 -10.37 -17.67 10.34
CA GLY A 24 -9.29 -17.49 11.32
C GLY A 24 -9.80 -17.32 12.74
N ALA A 25 -10.85 -16.51 12.94
CA ALA A 25 -11.46 -16.33 14.25
C ALA A 25 -12.06 -17.66 14.80
N ARG A 26 -12.74 -18.44 13.93
CA ARG A 26 -13.27 -19.76 14.31
C ARG A 26 -12.17 -20.74 14.68
N LEU A 27 -11.08 -20.81 13.90
CA LEU A 27 -9.94 -21.69 14.18
C LEU A 27 -9.26 -21.32 15.51
N LYS A 28 -9.04 -20.03 15.77
CA LYS A 28 -8.49 -19.54 17.04
C LYS A 28 -9.39 -19.88 18.23
N GLN A 29 -10.70 -19.80 18.05
CA GLN A 29 -11.67 -20.20 19.09
C GLN A 29 -11.68 -21.72 19.35
N GLN A 30 -11.51 -22.50 18.29
CA GLN A 30 -11.58 -23.97 18.37
C GLN A 30 -10.29 -24.60 18.90
N TYR A 31 -9.12 -24.09 18.49
CA TYR A 31 -7.82 -24.72 18.76
C TYR A 31 -6.92 -23.93 19.72
N GLY A 32 -7.30 -22.68 20.05
CA GLY A 32 -6.44 -21.74 20.76
C GLY A 32 -5.66 -20.86 19.78
N ALA A 33 -5.42 -19.61 20.18
CA ALA A 33 -4.75 -18.62 19.32
C ALA A 33 -3.28 -18.97 19.03
N ASP A 34 -2.63 -19.68 19.94
CA ASP A 34 -1.25 -20.16 19.87
C ASP A 34 -1.06 -21.34 18.90
N GLN A 35 -2.15 -21.98 18.50
CA GLN A 35 -2.15 -23.12 17.56
C GLN A 35 -2.56 -22.72 16.14
N VAL A 36 -2.83 -21.44 15.87
CA VAL A 36 -3.25 -20.93 14.56
C VAL A 36 -2.22 -19.91 14.06
N PHE A 37 -1.61 -20.21 12.94
CA PHE A 37 -0.54 -19.42 12.33
C PHE A 37 -1.14 -18.42 11.35
N ASP A 38 -1.40 -17.21 11.84
CA ASP A 38 -2.10 -16.17 11.07
C ASP A 38 -1.13 -15.29 10.31
N PHE A 39 -0.94 -15.59 9.02
CA PHE A 39 -0.17 -14.81 8.06
C PHE A 39 -1.07 -14.01 7.10
N SER A 40 -2.35 -13.85 7.40
CA SER A 40 -3.30 -13.15 6.53
C SER A 40 -3.30 -11.63 6.74
N LEU A 41 -2.92 -11.15 7.94
CA LEU A 41 -3.04 -9.76 8.35
C LEU A 41 -1.77 -8.94 8.07
N GLY A 42 -1.90 -7.84 7.35
CA GLY A 42 -0.84 -6.83 7.16
C GLY A 42 -0.90 -5.69 8.19
N ASN A 43 -1.10 -6.01 9.47
CA ASN A 43 -1.12 -5.02 10.54
C ASN A 43 0.26 -4.94 11.21
N PRO A 44 0.91 -3.76 11.29
CA PRO A 44 2.18 -3.62 11.99
C PRO A 44 2.10 -4.16 13.42
N ILE A 45 3.13 -4.89 13.85
CA ILE A 45 3.18 -5.45 15.21
C ILE A 45 4.10 -4.66 16.14
N LEU A 46 4.96 -3.82 15.59
CA LEU A 46 5.80 -2.95 16.40
C LEU A 46 4.98 -1.77 16.90
N GLU A 47 5.11 -1.50 18.19
CA GLU A 47 4.61 -0.28 18.79
C GLU A 47 5.34 0.96 18.24
N PRO A 48 4.71 2.13 18.26
CA PRO A 48 5.38 3.36 17.89
C PRO A 48 6.67 3.58 18.69
N PRO A 49 7.73 4.13 18.06
CA PRO A 49 8.96 4.46 18.78
C PRO A 49 8.70 5.35 20.01
N ALA A 50 9.49 5.22 21.09
CA ALA A 50 9.32 5.97 22.32
C ALA A 50 9.21 7.49 22.09
N LYS A 51 9.93 8.01 21.10
CA LYS A 51 9.87 9.44 20.72
C LYS A 51 8.46 9.89 20.29
N VAL A 52 7.65 9.02 19.73
CA VAL A 52 6.24 9.33 19.40
C VAL A 52 5.45 9.61 20.66
N HIS A 53 5.56 8.73 21.68
CA HIS A 53 4.87 8.90 22.96
C HIS A 53 5.32 10.18 23.68
N GLU A 54 6.63 10.42 23.74
CA GLU A 54 7.20 11.64 24.33
C GLU A 54 6.65 12.91 23.65
N THR A 55 6.61 12.89 22.32
CA THR A 55 6.10 14.02 21.53
C THR A 55 4.62 14.27 21.78
N LEU A 56 3.81 13.21 21.79
CA LEU A 56 2.36 13.34 22.06
C LEU A 56 2.09 13.85 23.46
N HIS A 57 2.81 13.38 24.48
CA HIS A 57 2.71 13.91 25.85
C HIS A 57 3.06 15.39 25.91
N ALA A 58 4.18 15.79 25.31
CA ALA A 58 4.59 17.20 25.28
C ALA A 58 3.55 18.10 24.58
N LEU A 59 2.93 17.62 23.50
CA LEU A 59 1.88 18.36 22.80
C LEU A 59 0.56 18.45 23.59
N LEU A 60 0.23 17.43 24.38
CA LEU A 60 -0.96 17.44 25.22
C LEU A 60 -0.79 18.32 26.47
N ASP A 61 0.44 18.41 27.01
CA ASP A 61 0.78 19.23 28.14
C ASP A 61 0.96 20.73 27.80
N ASP A 62 1.03 21.08 26.50
CA ASP A 62 1.15 22.44 26.02
C ASP A 62 -0.17 23.20 26.29
N PRO A 63 -0.15 24.25 27.16
CA PRO A 63 -1.35 25.00 27.55
C PRO A 63 -1.85 25.97 26.47
N ALA A 64 -1.18 26.08 25.33
CA ALA A 64 -1.57 27.01 24.28
C ALA A 64 -2.98 26.68 23.73
N PRO A 65 -3.83 27.69 23.53
CA PRO A 65 -5.20 27.45 23.08
C PRO A 65 -5.26 27.09 21.59
N GLY A 66 -6.27 26.30 21.21
CA GLY A 66 -6.60 26.08 19.79
C GLY A 66 -6.01 24.81 19.18
N HIS A 67 -5.36 23.96 19.98
CA HIS A 67 -4.73 22.72 19.52
C HIS A 67 -5.69 21.73 18.83
N HIS A 68 -6.96 21.74 19.19
CA HIS A 68 -8.00 20.84 18.70
C HIS A 68 -9.00 21.53 17.75
N ARG A 69 -8.74 22.77 17.34
CA ARG A 69 -9.59 23.52 16.42
C ARG A 69 -9.38 23.05 14.97
N TYR A 70 -10.37 23.33 14.14
CA TYR A 70 -10.19 23.22 12.69
C TYR A 70 -9.02 24.08 12.21
N MET A 71 -8.29 23.60 11.23
CA MET A 71 -7.21 24.29 10.56
C MET A 71 -7.56 24.44 9.06
N PRO A 72 -6.73 25.12 8.24
CA PRO A 72 -6.89 25.10 6.79
C PRO A 72 -7.01 23.66 6.25
N ASN A 73 -7.88 23.43 5.28
CA ASN A 73 -8.24 22.06 4.83
C ASN A 73 -7.08 21.26 4.23
N GLY A 74 -6.03 21.94 3.76
CA GLY A 74 -4.78 21.27 3.35
C GLY A 74 -3.89 20.82 4.52
N GLY A 75 -4.21 21.21 5.76
CA GLY A 75 -3.42 20.96 6.95
C GLY A 75 -2.75 22.22 7.51
N PHE A 76 -2.10 22.12 8.67
CA PHE A 76 -1.35 23.21 9.28
C PHE A 76 -0.23 23.70 8.35
N PRO A 77 -0.15 25.00 8.04
CA PRO A 77 0.87 25.53 7.11
C PRO A 77 2.31 25.18 7.52
N ALA A 78 2.63 25.23 8.81
CA ALA A 78 3.96 24.86 9.31
C ALA A 78 4.30 23.39 9.10
N VAL A 79 3.31 22.49 9.20
CA VAL A 79 3.50 21.05 8.96
C VAL A 79 3.67 20.78 7.46
N ARG A 80 2.89 21.45 6.62
CA ARG A 80 3.04 21.35 5.15
C ARG A 80 4.40 21.86 4.70
N GLU A 81 4.90 22.97 5.27
CA GLU A 81 6.25 23.50 5.01
C GLU A 81 7.33 22.51 5.44
N TYR A 82 7.18 21.93 6.64
CA TYR A 82 8.09 20.89 7.11
C TYR A 82 8.18 19.72 6.12
N LEU A 83 7.03 19.17 5.71
CA LEU A 83 7.00 18.05 4.75
C LEU A 83 7.54 18.45 3.35
N ALA A 84 7.27 19.69 2.91
CA ALA A 84 7.85 20.19 1.66
C ALA A 84 9.38 20.29 1.72
N ASN A 85 9.95 20.66 2.89
CA ASN A 85 11.40 20.66 3.11
C ASN A 85 11.97 19.24 3.05
N GLU A 86 11.37 18.26 3.77
CA GLU A 86 11.77 16.85 3.71
C GLU A 86 11.75 16.34 2.25
N LEU A 87 10.69 16.67 1.50
CA LEU A 87 10.57 16.28 0.09
C LEU A 87 11.63 16.97 -0.80
N ARG A 88 11.96 18.24 -0.55
CA ARG A 88 13.05 18.93 -1.28
C ARG A 88 14.39 18.24 -1.08
N GLU A 89 14.71 17.88 0.14
CA GLU A 89 15.97 17.19 0.47
C GLU A 89 16.01 15.78 -0.15
N GLU A 90 14.91 15.05 -0.07
CA GLU A 90 14.85 13.66 -0.53
C GLU A 90 14.75 13.54 -2.06
N GLN A 91 13.92 14.39 -2.68
CA GLN A 91 13.62 14.30 -4.11
C GLN A 91 14.51 15.19 -4.98
N GLY A 92 15.07 16.26 -4.40
CA GLY A 92 15.83 17.27 -5.16
C GLY A 92 14.94 18.14 -6.05
N LEU A 93 13.62 18.18 -5.80
CA LEU A 93 12.63 18.96 -6.54
C LEU A 93 12.15 20.15 -5.71
N PRO A 94 11.73 21.28 -6.34
CA PRO A 94 11.40 22.53 -5.65
C PRO A 94 9.98 22.53 -5.06
N PHE A 95 9.70 21.60 -4.14
CA PHE A 95 8.41 21.53 -3.47
C PHE A 95 8.10 22.78 -2.65
N GLU A 96 6.86 23.22 -2.68
CA GLU A 96 6.31 24.25 -1.80
C GLU A 96 5.26 23.64 -0.89
N LYS A 97 4.93 24.31 0.23
CA LYS A 97 3.90 23.80 1.14
C LYS A 97 2.54 23.61 0.47
N GLU A 98 2.28 24.36 -0.62
CA GLU A 98 1.06 24.28 -1.41
C GLU A 98 0.95 22.94 -2.16
N ASP A 99 2.05 22.27 -2.45
CA ASP A 99 2.09 20.96 -3.09
C ASP A 99 1.73 19.81 -2.13
N VAL A 100 1.71 20.09 -0.83
CA VAL A 100 1.45 19.07 0.20
C VAL A 100 0.07 19.23 0.80
N VAL A 101 -0.72 18.16 0.83
CA VAL A 101 -2.03 18.12 1.49
C VAL A 101 -2.06 16.97 2.50
N LEU A 102 -2.30 17.29 3.77
CA LEU A 102 -2.44 16.28 4.84
C LEU A 102 -3.75 15.52 4.65
N CYS A 103 -3.69 14.20 4.71
CA CYS A 103 -4.85 13.32 4.47
C CYS A 103 -5.00 12.24 5.55
N VAL A 104 -6.16 11.58 5.54
CA VAL A 104 -6.54 10.55 6.52
C VAL A 104 -5.92 9.20 6.12
N GLY A 105 -4.59 9.09 6.21
CA GLY A 105 -3.82 7.96 5.74
C GLY A 105 -3.80 7.86 4.20
N ALA A 106 -3.00 6.94 3.65
CA ALA A 106 -2.86 6.78 2.21
C ALA A 106 -4.19 6.44 1.51
N GLY A 107 -5.04 5.59 2.10
CA GLY A 107 -6.36 5.29 1.55
C GLY A 107 -7.27 6.51 1.41
N GLY A 108 -7.22 7.46 2.37
CA GLY A 108 -7.89 8.76 2.25
C GLY A 108 -7.30 9.59 1.11
N GLY A 109 -5.98 9.63 1.01
CA GLY A 109 -5.25 10.32 -0.06
C GLY A 109 -5.62 9.81 -1.47
N LEU A 110 -5.67 8.48 -1.64
CA LEU A 110 -6.10 7.84 -2.90
C LEU A 110 -7.52 8.26 -3.30
N ASN A 111 -8.47 8.28 -2.34
CA ASN A 111 -9.82 8.75 -2.62
C ASN A 111 -9.88 10.25 -2.97
N VAL A 112 -9.05 11.09 -2.33
CA VAL A 112 -8.95 12.52 -2.65
C VAL A 112 -8.45 12.72 -4.07
N VAL A 113 -7.38 12.04 -4.47
CA VAL A 113 -6.80 12.13 -5.81
C VAL A 113 -7.77 11.56 -6.85
N ALA A 114 -8.34 10.39 -6.61
CA ALA A 114 -9.32 9.79 -7.53
C ALA A 114 -10.54 10.70 -7.75
N LYS A 115 -11.02 11.37 -6.68
CA LYS A 115 -12.15 12.33 -6.79
C LYS A 115 -11.78 13.59 -7.57
N ALA A 116 -10.53 14.04 -7.49
CA ALA A 116 -10.03 15.21 -8.23
C ALA A 116 -9.79 14.91 -9.72
N LEU A 117 -9.39 13.67 -10.03
CA LEU A 117 -8.91 13.29 -11.36
C LEU A 117 -9.99 12.68 -12.25
N LEU A 118 -10.91 11.87 -11.69
CA LEU A 118 -11.76 10.97 -12.48
C LEU A 118 -13.12 11.54 -12.81
N GLU A 119 -13.51 11.40 -14.07
CA GLU A 119 -14.87 11.49 -14.56
C GLU A 119 -15.48 10.09 -14.73
N PRO A 120 -16.82 9.97 -14.82
CA PRO A 120 -17.47 8.68 -15.03
C PRO A 120 -16.97 7.97 -16.29
N GLY A 121 -16.42 6.76 -16.09
CA GLY A 121 -15.89 5.92 -17.15
C GLY A 121 -14.41 6.14 -17.49
N ASP A 122 -13.73 7.06 -16.81
CA ASP A 122 -12.26 7.15 -16.87
C ASP A 122 -11.60 5.91 -16.27
N GLU A 123 -10.45 5.55 -16.82
CA GLU A 123 -9.74 4.32 -16.46
C GLU A 123 -8.48 4.62 -15.65
N VAL A 124 -8.27 3.78 -14.64
CA VAL A 124 -7.02 3.74 -13.85
C VAL A 124 -6.42 2.36 -13.98
N VAL A 125 -5.16 2.28 -14.36
CA VAL A 125 -4.44 1.01 -14.48
C VAL A 125 -3.77 0.67 -13.17
N ALA A 126 -3.99 -0.56 -12.66
CA ALA A 126 -3.22 -1.15 -11.58
C ALA A 126 -2.26 -2.21 -12.12
N LEU A 127 -1.05 -2.26 -11.58
CA LEU A 127 -0.03 -3.27 -11.88
C LEU A 127 -0.28 -4.49 -11.00
N ALA A 128 -0.75 -5.60 -11.57
CA ALA A 128 -0.98 -6.83 -10.81
C ALA A 128 0.36 -7.56 -10.55
N PRO A 129 0.54 -8.14 -9.34
CA PRO A 129 -0.45 -8.18 -8.25
C PRO A 129 -0.56 -6.83 -7.53
N TYR A 130 -1.79 -6.42 -7.18
CA TYR A 130 -2.08 -5.08 -6.65
C TYR A 130 -2.91 -5.13 -5.37
N PHE A 131 -2.90 -4.04 -4.60
CA PHE A 131 -3.73 -3.90 -3.42
C PHE A 131 -5.22 -3.80 -3.78
N VAL A 132 -6.00 -4.76 -3.32
CA VAL A 132 -7.40 -5.00 -3.73
C VAL A 132 -8.31 -3.78 -3.60
N GLU A 133 -8.05 -2.89 -2.64
CA GLU A 133 -8.87 -1.71 -2.38
C GLU A 133 -8.86 -0.66 -3.51
N TYR A 134 -7.85 -0.68 -4.41
CA TYR A 134 -7.80 0.26 -5.54
C TYR A 134 -9.05 0.20 -6.39
N GLY A 135 -9.60 -0.99 -6.62
CA GLY A 135 -10.84 -1.17 -7.38
C GLY A 135 -12.03 -0.42 -6.76
N PHE A 136 -12.13 -0.47 -5.43
CA PHE A 136 -13.19 0.23 -4.71
C PHE A 136 -12.98 1.75 -4.72
N TYR A 137 -11.73 2.21 -4.52
CA TYR A 137 -11.42 3.64 -4.52
C TYR A 137 -11.71 4.28 -5.88
N VAL A 138 -11.30 3.64 -6.97
CA VAL A 138 -11.56 4.10 -8.34
C VAL A 138 -13.08 4.09 -8.63
N GLN A 139 -13.77 2.99 -8.29
CA GLN A 139 -15.21 2.86 -8.52
C GLN A 139 -16.06 3.85 -7.72
N ASN A 140 -15.63 4.21 -6.49
CA ASN A 140 -16.31 5.22 -5.66
C ASN A 140 -16.43 6.57 -6.36
N HIS A 141 -15.55 6.86 -7.33
CA HIS A 141 -15.51 8.12 -8.06
C HIS A 141 -15.93 7.99 -9.53
N GLY A 142 -16.58 6.88 -9.88
CA GLY A 142 -17.11 6.63 -11.22
C GLY A 142 -16.09 6.07 -12.22
N GLY A 143 -14.82 5.88 -11.80
CA GLY A 143 -13.78 5.31 -12.65
C GLY A 143 -13.90 3.80 -12.79
N VAL A 144 -13.10 3.26 -13.70
CA VAL A 144 -12.96 1.82 -13.99
C VAL A 144 -11.51 1.42 -13.71
N LEU A 145 -11.29 0.40 -12.86
CA LEU A 145 -9.97 -0.17 -12.69
C LEU A 145 -9.71 -1.16 -13.81
N THR A 146 -8.65 -0.93 -14.57
CA THR A 146 -8.06 -1.88 -15.52
C THR A 146 -6.78 -2.47 -14.92
N VAL A 147 -6.37 -3.64 -15.39
CA VAL A 147 -5.26 -4.37 -14.76
C VAL A 147 -4.25 -4.78 -15.82
N ALA A 148 -3.01 -4.33 -15.66
CA ALA A 148 -1.86 -4.82 -16.40
C ALA A 148 -1.07 -5.81 -15.54
N LYS A 149 -0.66 -6.95 -16.11
CA LYS A 149 0.23 -7.87 -15.38
C LYS A 149 1.66 -7.33 -15.37
N THR A 150 2.33 -7.51 -14.25
CA THR A 150 3.79 -7.33 -14.16
C THR A 150 4.51 -8.56 -14.74
N ARG A 151 5.83 -8.52 -14.84
CA ARG A 151 6.63 -9.68 -15.24
C ARG A 151 6.54 -10.78 -14.18
N GLN A 152 6.44 -12.03 -14.61
CA GLN A 152 6.20 -13.16 -13.70
C GLN A 152 7.42 -13.48 -12.82
N GLU A 153 8.62 -13.26 -13.34
CA GLU A 153 9.88 -13.61 -12.69
C GLU A 153 10.28 -12.69 -11.55
N ASP A 154 9.89 -11.40 -11.58
CA ASP A 154 10.37 -10.39 -10.65
C ASP A 154 9.31 -9.37 -10.21
N PHE A 155 8.10 -9.44 -10.75
CA PHE A 155 6.98 -8.52 -10.51
C PHE A 155 7.30 -7.05 -10.82
N LEU A 156 8.23 -6.79 -11.75
CA LEU A 156 8.48 -5.45 -12.26
C LEU A 156 7.47 -5.08 -13.37
N PRO A 157 7.21 -3.80 -13.63
CA PRO A 157 6.30 -3.36 -14.68
C PRO A 157 6.63 -3.99 -16.04
N ASP A 158 5.60 -4.45 -16.72
CA ASP A 158 5.67 -4.94 -18.11
C ASP A 158 5.02 -3.88 -19.01
N LEU A 159 5.82 -3.20 -19.83
CA LEU A 159 5.36 -2.10 -20.67
C LEU A 159 4.44 -2.58 -21.79
N ASP A 160 4.66 -3.79 -22.33
CA ASP A 160 3.78 -4.38 -23.35
C ASP A 160 2.41 -4.72 -22.77
N ALA A 161 2.39 -5.26 -21.55
CA ALA A 161 1.15 -5.53 -20.83
C ALA A 161 0.40 -4.24 -20.45
N LEU A 162 1.11 -3.16 -20.12
CA LEU A 162 0.53 -1.85 -19.89
C LEU A 162 -0.10 -1.30 -21.18
N GLU A 163 0.64 -1.32 -22.30
CA GLU A 163 0.16 -0.83 -23.59
C GLU A 163 -1.09 -1.56 -24.04
N ALA A 164 -1.16 -2.87 -23.82
CA ALA A 164 -2.30 -3.71 -24.22
C ALA A 164 -3.62 -3.35 -23.51
N VAL A 165 -3.59 -2.70 -22.35
CA VAL A 165 -4.78 -2.36 -21.55
C VAL A 165 -5.12 -0.86 -21.55
N MET A 166 -4.22 -0.01 -22.04
CA MET A 166 -4.45 1.44 -22.07
C MET A 166 -5.38 1.85 -23.20
N THR A 167 -6.20 2.83 -22.93
CA THR A 167 -7.15 3.41 -23.91
C THR A 167 -7.14 4.94 -23.82
N GLN A 168 -7.91 5.59 -24.71
CA GLN A 168 -8.15 7.04 -24.67
C GLN A 168 -8.78 7.52 -23.33
N ARG A 169 -9.31 6.60 -22.51
CA ARG A 169 -9.89 6.90 -21.21
C ARG A 169 -8.92 6.72 -20.05
N THR A 170 -7.74 6.20 -20.29
CA THR A 170 -6.73 6.01 -19.23
C THR A 170 -6.26 7.36 -18.69
N ARG A 171 -6.43 7.59 -17.39
CA ARG A 171 -6.03 8.84 -16.69
C ARG A 171 -4.86 8.66 -15.76
N ALA A 172 -4.67 7.46 -15.23
CA ALA A 172 -3.58 7.20 -14.31
C ALA A 172 -3.13 5.73 -14.33
N ILE A 173 -1.90 5.53 -13.87
CA ILE A 173 -1.33 4.24 -13.48
C ILE A 173 -0.98 4.33 -12.00
N ILE A 174 -1.43 3.37 -11.18
CA ILE A 174 -1.03 3.27 -9.77
C ILE A 174 0.24 2.45 -9.66
N VAL A 175 1.26 3.05 -9.07
CA VAL A 175 2.54 2.43 -8.75
C VAL A 175 2.63 2.25 -7.24
N ASN A 176 2.82 1.01 -6.78
CA ASN A 176 2.98 0.69 -5.36
C ASN A 176 4.35 0.04 -5.15
N SER A 177 5.28 0.79 -4.56
CA SER A 177 6.65 0.35 -4.26
C SER A 177 7.13 0.98 -2.95
N PRO A 178 7.58 0.17 -1.97
CA PRO A 178 7.54 -1.31 -1.93
C PRO A 178 6.13 -1.87 -2.06
N ASN A 179 5.99 -2.98 -2.79
CA ASN A 179 4.69 -3.48 -3.24
C ASN A 179 3.96 -4.32 -2.17
N ASN A 180 2.68 -4.14 -2.07
CA ASN A 180 1.73 -5.07 -1.46
C ASN A 180 0.94 -5.75 -2.58
N PRO A 181 1.13 -7.07 -2.83
CA PRO A 181 1.54 -8.10 -1.88
C PRO A 181 2.97 -8.66 -2.03
N THR A 182 3.79 -8.23 -2.98
CA THR A 182 5.03 -8.93 -3.35
C THR A 182 6.25 -8.57 -2.50
N GLY A 183 6.26 -7.38 -1.89
CA GLY A 183 7.44 -6.83 -1.22
C GLY A 183 8.57 -6.39 -2.17
N VAL A 184 8.34 -6.39 -3.47
CA VAL A 184 9.30 -5.94 -4.48
C VAL A 184 9.43 -4.43 -4.45
N VAL A 185 10.65 -3.93 -4.66
CA VAL A 185 10.98 -2.51 -4.74
C VAL A 185 11.37 -2.16 -6.17
N TYR A 186 10.78 -1.10 -6.70
CA TYR A 186 11.13 -0.60 -8.03
C TYR A 186 12.32 0.36 -7.93
N SER A 187 13.40 0.05 -8.66
CA SER A 187 14.57 0.94 -8.74
C SER A 187 14.25 2.22 -9.51
N GLN A 188 15.15 3.21 -9.42
CA GLN A 188 14.98 4.45 -10.18
C GLN A 188 15.01 4.17 -11.69
N GLU A 189 15.87 3.26 -12.14
CA GLU A 189 15.98 2.89 -13.55
C GLU A 189 14.67 2.32 -14.11
N VAL A 190 13.99 1.45 -13.35
CA VAL A 190 12.68 0.89 -13.72
C VAL A 190 11.62 1.99 -13.82
N LEU A 191 11.62 2.92 -12.88
CA LEU A 191 10.66 4.04 -12.89
C LEU A 191 10.97 5.05 -14.00
N ASP A 192 12.24 5.31 -14.30
CA ASP A 192 12.66 6.20 -15.39
C ASP A 192 12.28 5.62 -16.77
N GLU A 193 12.40 4.30 -16.94
CA GLU A 193 11.92 3.58 -18.12
C GLU A 193 10.40 3.73 -18.26
N LEU A 194 9.64 3.47 -17.18
CA LEU A 194 8.19 3.65 -17.15
C LEU A 194 7.80 5.10 -17.47
N GLY A 195 8.46 6.10 -16.85
CA GLY A 195 8.19 7.51 -17.08
C GLY A 195 8.51 7.96 -18.51
N THR A 196 9.57 7.40 -19.12
CA THR A 196 9.94 7.67 -20.51
C THR A 196 8.94 7.10 -21.49
N TRP A 197 8.54 5.85 -21.28
CA TRP A 197 7.50 5.19 -22.05
C TRP A 197 6.16 5.94 -21.92
N LEU A 198 5.78 6.35 -20.71
CA LEU A 198 4.52 7.04 -20.46
C LEU A 198 4.43 8.39 -21.21
N ARG A 199 5.53 9.14 -21.33
CA ARG A 199 5.57 10.35 -22.18
C ARG A 199 5.22 10.07 -23.65
N THR A 200 5.59 8.91 -24.15
CA THR A 200 5.20 8.47 -25.52
C THR A 200 3.71 8.17 -25.60
N GLN A 201 3.16 7.53 -24.57
CA GLN A 201 1.73 7.24 -24.51
C GLN A 201 0.88 8.52 -24.38
N GLU A 202 1.32 9.49 -23.58
CA GLU A 202 0.66 10.81 -23.48
C GLU A 202 0.61 11.55 -24.82
N GLN A 203 1.69 11.48 -25.60
CA GLN A 203 1.72 12.04 -26.95
C GLN A 203 0.74 11.29 -27.88
N HIS A 204 0.66 9.97 -27.77
CA HIS A 204 -0.24 9.15 -28.56
C HIS A 204 -1.71 9.45 -28.24
N PHE A 205 -2.08 9.53 -26.94
CA PHE A 205 -3.45 9.77 -26.49
C PHE A 205 -3.83 11.27 -26.49
N GLY A 206 -2.85 12.18 -26.49
CA GLY A 206 -3.05 13.63 -26.54
C GLY A 206 -3.52 14.25 -25.22
N HIS A 207 -3.30 13.58 -24.08
CA HIS A 207 -3.61 14.09 -22.75
C HIS A 207 -2.64 13.54 -21.70
N PRO A 208 -2.51 14.21 -20.52
CA PRO A 208 -1.70 13.72 -19.40
C PRO A 208 -2.22 12.40 -18.85
N ILE A 209 -1.30 11.53 -18.42
CA ILE A 209 -1.58 10.28 -17.71
C ILE A 209 -0.74 10.26 -16.43
N TYR A 210 -1.40 10.25 -15.29
CA TYR A 210 -0.73 10.44 -14.01
C TYR A 210 -0.13 9.14 -13.46
N LEU A 211 1.11 9.20 -12.98
CA LEU A 211 1.66 8.18 -12.10
C LEU A 211 1.25 8.49 -10.66
N ILE A 212 0.40 7.66 -10.09
CA ILE A 212 -0.02 7.77 -8.68
C ILE A 212 0.82 6.80 -7.87
N ALA A 213 1.79 7.33 -7.12
CA ALA A 213 2.63 6.55 -6.22
C ALA A 213 1.91 6.33 -4.89
N ASP A 214 1.52 5.09 -4.59
CA ASP A 214 1.03 4.66 -3.28
C ASP A 214 2.18 4.04 -2.50
N GLU A 215 2.77 4.82 -1.57
CA GLU A 215 4.03 4.49 -0.91
C GLU A 215 3.93 4.42 0.63
N PRO A 216 3.00 3.68 1.22
CA PRO A 216 2.92 3.57 2.67
C PRO A 216 4.10 2.79 3.28
N TYR A 217 4.86 2.06 2.46
CA TYR A 217 6.02 1.25 2.87
C TYR A 217 7.37 1.87 2.50
N ARG A 218 7.41 3.11 1.98
CA ARG A 218 8.60 3.74 1.39
C ARG A 218 9.85 3.73 2.29
N LYS A 219 9.68 3.66 3.61
CA LYS A 219 10.76 3.61 4.61
C LYS A 219 11.01 2.19 5.16
N LEU A 220 10.21 1.19 4.77
CA LEU A 220 10.42 -0.21 5.13
C LEU A 220 11.19 -0.91 4.02
N LEU A 221 12.48 -0.72 3.98
CA LEU A 221 13.41 -1.26 2.98
C LEU A 221 14.46 -2.13 3.66
N PHE A 222 14.86 -3.19 2.99
CA PHE A 222 15.81 -4.20 3.50
C PHE A 222 17.07 -4.25 2.63
N ASP A 223 18.15 -4.81 3.17
CA ASP A 223 19.39 -5.08 2.43
C ASP A 223 19.97 -3.81 1.75
N GLU A 224 19.83 -2.63 2.39
CA GLU A 224 20.30 -1.32 1.87
C GLU A 224 19.70 -0.93 0.48
N VAL A 225 18.59 -1.56 0.09
CA VAL A 225 17.91 -1.22 -1.15
C VAL A 225 17.34 0.19 -1.08
N VAL A 226 17.44 0.92 -2.18
CA VAL A 226 16.87 2.26 -2.32
C VAL A 226 15.61 2.21 -3.17
N ASN A 227 14.50 2.72 -2.65
CA ASN A 227 13.28 2.87 -3.42
C ASN A 227 13.43 3.96 -4.49
N GLY A 228 13.04 3.67 -5.72
CA GLY A 228 12.94 4.69 -6.76
C GLY A 228 11.84 5.70 -6.46
N SER A 229 11.87 6.82 -7.13
CA SER A 229 10.89 7.91 -7.01
C SER A 229 10.13 8.13 -8.30
N VAL A 230 8.83 7.96 -8.24
CA VAL A 230 7.92 8.29 -9.35
C VAL A 230 7.97 9.79 -9.67
N LEU A 231 8.17 10.63 -8.64
CA LEU A 231 8.31 12.08 -8.80
C LEU A 231 9.54 12.48 -9.62
N LYS A 232 10.64 11.72 -9.53
CA LYS A 232 11.83 11.96 -10.38
C LYS A 232 11.65 11.45 -11.81
N ALA A 233 10.84 10.42 -11.98
CA ALA A 233 10.65 9.75 -13.26
C ALA A 233 9.70 10.50 -14.21
N HIS A 234 8.66 11.16 -13.68
CA HIS A 234 7.62 11.77 -14.51
C HIS A 234 6.97 13.00 -13.88
N PRO A 235 6.79 14.12 -14.62
CA PRO A 235 6.21 15.35 -14.06
C PRO A 235 4.69 15.23 -13.77
N HIS A 236 3.96 14.36 -14.49
CA HIS A 236 2.56 14.08 -14.18
C HIS A 236 2.50 13.00 -13.09
N SER A 237 2.95 13.31 -11.87
CA SER A 237 2.98 12.35 -10.78
C SER A 237 2.51 12.93 -9.45
N ILE A 238 1.94 12.06 -8.63
CA ILE A 238 1.38 12.38 -7.33
C ILE A 238 1.83 11.29 -6.36
N LEU A 239 2.55 11.67 -5.31
CA LEU A 239 2.93 10.78 -4.21
C LEU A 239 1.84 10.79 -3.15
N ILE A 240 1.44 9.61 -2.71
CA ILE A 240 0.54 9.40 -1.58
C ILE A 240 1.23 8.47 -0.59
N THR A 241 1.35 8.91 0.65
CA THR A 241 1.99 8.12 1.69
C THR A 241 1.30 8.27 3.04
N SER A 242 1.71 7.49 4.02
CA SER A 242 1.21 7.58 5.39
C SER A 242 2.25 7.11 6.39
N HIS A 243 2.09 7.52 7.64
CA HIS A 243 2.92 7.07 8.76
C HIS A 243 2.36 5.82 9.46
N SER A 244 1.57 5.04 8.72
CA SER A 244 0.97 3.81 9.25
C SER A 244 2.00 2.72 9.53
N LYS A 245 3.13 2.71 8.78
CA LYS A 245 4.09 1.60 8.78
C LYS A 245 5.45 2.03 9.34
N ASP A 246 5.94 3.17 8.91
CA ASP A 246 7.24 3.71 9.34
C ASP A 246 7.27 4.18 10.80
N LEU A 247 6.13 4.67 11.32
CA LEU A 247 5.98 5.09 12.71
C LEU A 247 5.08 4.19 13.57
N GLY A 248 4.51 3.12 13.00
CA GLY A 248 3.57 2.26 13.72
C GLY A 248 2.21 2.93 14.01
N LEU A 249 1.85 4.00 13.29
CA LEU A 249 0.66 4.84 13.55
C LEU A 249 -0.53 4.48 12.66
N ALA A 250 -0.74 3.20 12.35
CA ALA A 250 -1.81 2.77 11.45
C ALA A 250 -3.21 3.19 11.93
N GLY A 251 -3.44 3.16 13.24
CA GLY A 251 -4.70 3.57 13.88
C GLY A 251 -4.94 5.07 13.88
N GLU A 252 -3.88 5.88 13.80
CA GLU A 252 -3.94 7.33 13.93
C GLU A 252 -4.29 8.05 12.63
N ARG A 253 -4.30 7.33 11.52
CA ARG A 253 -4.77 7.82 10.22
C ARG A 253 -4.08 9.10 9.75
N ILE A 254 -2.77 9.20 9.85
CA ILE A 254 -1.98 10.34 9.37
C ILE A 254 -1.19 9.99 8.10
N GLY A 255 -1.29 10.84 7.10
CA GLY A 255 -0.61 10.72 5.83
C GLY A 255 -0.65 12.05 5.06
N TYR A 256 -0.06 12.05 3.88
CA TYR A 256 -0.08 13.22 3.02
C TYR A 256 -0.06 12.85 1.53
N ILE A 257 -0.51 13.78 0.72
CA ILE A 257 -0.42 13.80 -0.74
C ILE A 257 0.65 14.84 -1.08
N ALA A 258 1.57 14.52 -1.98
CA ALA A 258 2.52 15.46 -2.55
C ALA A 258 2.36 15.50 -4.08
N LEU A 259 2.04 16.68 -4.59
CA LEU A 259 1.89 16.95 -6.02
C LEU A 259 3.24 17.31 -6.61
N HIS A 260 3.59 16.78 -7.79
CA HIS A 260 4.83 17.15 -8.46
C HIS A 260 4.89 18.66 -8.73
N PRO A 261 6.00 19.36 -8.40
CA PRO A 261 6.09 20.83 -8.54
C PRO A 261 5.95 21.38 -9.97
N GLU A 262 6.24 20.55 -10.98
CA GLU A 262 6.17 20.93 -12.40
C GLU A 262 4.93 20.38 -13.10
N VAL A 263 3.93 19.87 -12.35
CA VAL A 263 2.70 19.37 -12.95
C VAL A 263 1.97 20.52 -13.68
N PRO A 264 1.41 20.28 -14.87
CA PRO A 264 0.57 21.27 -15.54
C PRO A 264 -0.64 21.65 -14.67
N ASP A 265 -1.07 22.91 -14.78
CA ASP A 265 -2.17 23.45 -13.98
C ASP A 265 -2.00 23.27 -12.45
N ARG A 266 -0.75 23.32 -11.97
CA ARG A 266 -0.35 23.11 -10.58
C ARG A 266 -1.26 23.80 -9.57
N ALA A 267 -1.56 25.08 -9.78
CA ALA A 267 -2.42 25.85 -8.87
C ALA A 267 -3.85 25.26 -8.78
N LEU A 268 -4.41 24.85 -9.93
CA LEU A 268 -5.72 24.22 -9.99
C LEU A 268 -5.70 22.86 -9.27
N TRP A 269 -4.65 22.07 -9.46
CA TRP A 269 -4.46 20.81 -8.73
C TRP A 269 -4.39 21.00 -7.22
N GLN A 270 -3.60 21.98 -6.74
CA GLN A 270 -3.48 22.32 -5.32
C GLN A 270 -4.86 22.65 -4.72
N GLU A 271 -5.64 23.49 -5.40
CA GLU A 271 -7.00 23.83 -4.98
C GLU A 271 -7.93 22.61 -5.01
N ALA A 272 -7.88 21.80 -6.08
CA ALA A 272 -8.71 20.61 -6.24
C ALA A 272 -8.47 19.58 -5.14
N LEU A 273 -7.21 19.29 -4.78
CA LEU A 273 -6.87 18.34 -3.72
C LEU A 273 -7.40 18.80 -2.34
N VAL A 274 -7.24 20.09 -2.02
CA VAL A 274 -7.78 20.68 -0.79
C VAL A 274 -9.31 20.63 -0.78
N PHE A 275 -9.95 20.97 -1.91
CA PHE A 275 -11.41 20.96 -2.05
C PHE A 275 -11.97 19.53 -1.94
N THR A 276 -11.39 18.56 -2.64
CA THR A 276 -11.87 17.17 -2.61
C THR A 276 -11.65 16.53 -1.23
N ASN A 277 -10.55 16.81 -0.54
CA ASN A 277 -10.33 16.39 0.85
C ASN A 277 -11.48 16.88 1.76
N ARG A 278 -11.92 18.13 1.56
CA ARG A 278 -13.03 18.70 2.33
C ARG A 278 -14.38 18.05 1.99
N ILE A 279 -14.74 17.95 0.71
CA ILE A 279 -16.08 17.50 0.29
C ILE A 279 -16.30 16.00 0.44
N LEU A 280 -15.23 15.21 0.52
CA LEU A 280 -15.30 13.79 0.89
C LEU A 280 -15.62 13.58 2.39
N GLY A 281 -15.70 14.66 3.17
CA GLY A 281 -16.01 14.60 4.59
C GLY A 281 -14.81 14.35 5.49
N PHE A 282 -13.60 14.20 4.93
CA PHE A 282 -12.37 14.09 5.72
C PHE A 282 -12.05 15.42 6.42
N VAL A 283 -12.25 16.53 5.73
CA VAL A 283 -12.04 17.92 6.16
C VAL A 283 -10.59 18.20 6.50
N ASN A 284 -10.03 17.49 7.48
CA ASN A 284 -8.63 17.55 7.92
C ASN A 284 -8.15 16.17 8.38
N ALA A 285 -6.85 15.92 8.28
CA ALA A 285 -6.20 14.87 9.03
C ALA A 285 -6.16 15.23 10.53
N PRO A 286 -6.00 14.26 11.47
CA PRO A 286 -6.03 14.50 12.91
C PRO A 286 -5.04 15.58 13.37
N ALA A 287 -5.52 16.62 14.04
CA ALA A 287 -4.73 17.80 14.41
C ALA A 287 -3.49 17.47 15.25
N LEU A 288 -3.66 16.62 16.28
CA LEU A 288 -2.56 16.21 17.15
C LEU A 288 -1.46 15.48 16.37
N MET A 289 -1.85 14.57 15.49
CA MET A 289 -0.91 13.82 14.65
C MET A 289 -0.15 14.73 13.69
N GLN A 290 -0.84 15.67 13.02
CA GLN A 290 -0.15 16.64 12.16
C GLN A 290 0.93 17.40 12.95
N ARG A 291 0.59 17.89 14.15
CA ARG A 291 1.51 18.68 14.99
C ARG A 291 2.69 17.86 15.49
N ALA A 292 2.57 16.53 15.58
CA ALA A 292 3.65 15.67 16.00
C ALA A 292 4.73 15.51 14.91
N LEU A 293 4.36 15.50 13.62
CA LEU A 293 5.26 15.17 12.51
C LEU A 293 6.59 15.95 12.51
N PRO A 294 6.63 17.28 12.72
CA PRO A 294 7.90 18.02 12.72
C PRO A 294 8.89 17.61 13.82
N TYR A 295 8.41 16.95 14.87
CA TYR A 295 9.25 16.47 15.98
C TYR A 295 9.69 15.01 15.81
N LEU A 296 9.26 14.36 14.71
CA LEU A 296 9.51 12.94 14.41
C LEU A 296 10.42 12.75 13.19
N SER A 297 11.15 13.81 12.77
CA SER A 297 12.13 13.68 11.68
C SER A 297 13.17 12.61 12.03
N GLY A 298 13.46 11.71 11.10
CA GLY A 298 14.40 10.61 11.28
C GLY A 298 13.94 9.50 12.23
N VAL A 299 12.74 9.62 12.84
CA VAL A 299 12.17 8.57 13.70
C VAL A 299 11.48 7.51 12.83
N GLN A 300 11.74 6.24 13.13
CA GLN A 300 11.09 5.11 12.47
C GLN A 300 11.08 3.88 13.39
N VAL A 301 10.21 2.93 13.07
CA VAL A 301 10.21 1.62 13.73
C VAL A 301 11.50 0.85 13.43
N ASP A 302 11.76 -0.21 14.19
CA ASP A 302 12.92 -1.08 13.99
C ASP A 302 12.79 -1.86 12.66
N ILE A 303 13.54 -1.41 11.63
CA ILE A 303 13.56 -2.04 10.30
C ILE A 303 14.27 -3.40 10.35
N ASP A 304 15.33 -3.52 11.14
CA ASP A 304 16.10 -4.76 11.27
C ASP A 304 15.24 -5.89 11.84
N PHE A 305 14.30 -5.56 12.73
CA PHE A 305 13.31 -6.51 13.23
C PHE A 305 12.46 -7.10 12.08
N TYR A 306 11.91 -6.27 11.18
CA TYR A 306 11.15 -6.76 10.03
C TYR A 306 12.02 -7.50 9.02
N GLN A 307 13.26 -7.08 8.83
CA GLN A 307 14.21 -7.81 7.98
C GLN A 307 14.50 -9.21 8.51
N GLN A 308 14.70 -9.37 9.84
CA GLN A 308 14.87 -10.68 10.45
C GLN A 308 13.65 -11.59 10.26
N LEU A 309 12.43 -11.06 10.41
CA LEU A 309 11.20 -11.82 10.15
C LEU A 309 11.10 -12.24 8.68
N ARG A 310 11.44 -11.34 7.74
CA ARG A 310 11.53 -11.66 6.32
C ARG A 310 12.50 -12.83 6.08
N ASP A 311 13.68 -12.80 6.68
CA ASP A 311 14.71 -13.82 6.50
C ASP A 311 14.27 -15.16 7.07
N GLN A 312 13.62 -15.16 8.23
CA GLN A 312 13.03 -16.37 8.81
C GLN A 312 11.98 -17.00 7.88
N VAL A 313 11.04 -16.21 7.38
CA VAL A 313 9.98 -16.75 6.51
C VAL A 313 10.51 -17.18 5.16
N CYS A 314 11.48 -16.46 4.57
CA CYS A 314 12.12 -16.88 3.32
C CYS A 314 12.88 -18.19 3.50
N SER A 315 13.58 -18.37 4.63
CA SER A 315 14.28 -19.62 4.97
C SER A 315 13.29 -20.78 5.13
N LEU A 316 12.16 -20.54 5.79
CA LEU A 316 11.09 -21.54 5.94
C LEU A 316 10.52 -21.95 4.58
N MET A 317 10.20 -21.00 3.69
CA MET A 317 9.70 -21.30 2.34
C MET A 317 10.70 -22.12 1.52
N ALA A 318 11.99 -21.76 1.58
CA ALA A 318 13.07 -22.52 0.92
C ALA A 318 13.19 -23.94 1.48
N GLU A 319 13.10 -24.13 2.80
CA GLU A 319 13.15 -25.43 3.46
C GLU A 319 12.00 -26.35 3.00
N VAL A 320 10.79 -25.81 2.92
CA VAL A 320 9.62 -26.60 2.52
C VAL A 320 9.49 -26.74 1.00
N GLY A 321 10.33 -26.07 0.22
CA GLY A 321 10.38 -26.17 -1.24
C GLY A 321 9.32 -25.33 -1.95
N ILE A 322 8.88 -24.24 -1.35
CA ILE A 322 7.95 -23.28 -1.95
C ILE A 322 8.76 -22.09 -2.52
N TYR A 323 8.63 -21.87 -3.82
CA TYR A 323 9.33 -20.77 -4.50
C TYR A 323 8.69 -19.42 -4.22
N CYS A 324 9.53 -18.41 -3.97
CA CYS A 324 9.11 -17.02 -3.86
C CYS A 324 10.21 -16.06 -4.31
N VAL A 325 9.81 -14.92 -4.86
CA VAL A 325 10.71 -13.77 -5.04
C VAL A 325 11.02 -13.19 -3.66
N ARG A 326 12.30 -12.95 -3.36
CA ARG A 326 12.72 -12.39 -2.05
C ARG A 326 12.26 -10.94 -1.91
N PRO A 327 11.46 -10.59 -0.89
CA PRO A 327 11.03 -9.21 -0.66
C PRO A 327 12.21 -8.29 -0.33
N GLN A 328 12.19 -7.09 -0.89
CA GLN A 328 13.17 -6.04 -0.63
C GLN A 328 12.61 -4.94 0.29
N GLY A 329 11.30 -4.97 0.57
CA GLY A 329 10.64 -4.04 1.46
C GLY A 329 9.25 -4.52 1.86
N ALA A 330 8.49 -3.65 2.54
CA ALA A 330 7.20 -3.94 3.15
C ALA A 330 7.29 -5.10 4.18
N PHE A 331 6.23 -5.88 4.34
CA PHE A 331 6.24 -7.05 5.23
C PHE A 331 5.36 -8.19 4.67
N TYR A 332 5.49 -8.40 3.36
CA TYR A 332 4.76 -9.44 2.64
C TYR A 332 5.69 -10.31 1.84
N LEU A 333 5.31 -11.56 1.70
CA LEU A 333 5.86 -12.52 0.78
C LEU A 333 4.72 -13.00 -0.15
N PHE A 334 5.05 -13.23 -1.43
CA PHE A 334 4.05 -13.64 -2.43
C PHE A 334 4.51 -14.91 -3.16
N PRO A 335 4.50 -16.07 -2.47
CA PRO A 335 4.97 -17.32 -3.01
C PRO A 335 4.02 -17.91 -4.05
N GLN A 336 4.56 -18.80 -4.88
CA GLN A 336 3.77 -19.63 -5.77
C GLN A 336 3.04 -20.73 -4.98
N ALA A 337 1.75 -20.94 -5.24
CA ALA A 337 0.99 -22.04 -4.68
C ALA A 337 1.44 -23.37 -5.28
N LEU A 338 1.21 -24.48 -4.57
CA LEU A 338 1.57 -25.83 -5.03
C LEU A 338 0.55 -26.42 -6.01
N GLU A 339 -0.53 -25.68 -6.30
CA GLU A 339 -1.54 -26.01 -7.30
C GLU A 339 -2.03 -24.74 -7.98
N GLU A 340 -2.62 -24.85 -9.18
CA GLU A 340 -3.09 -23.69 -9.97
C GLU A 340 -4.26 -22.96 -9.29
N ASP A 341 -5.12 -23.70 -8.56
CA ASP A 341 -6.21 -23.13 -7.76
C ASP A 341 -5.64 -22.64 -6.40
N ASP A 342 -5.20 -21.39 -6.37
CA ASP A 342 -4.67 -20.74 -5.17
C ASP A 342 -5.70 -20.67 -4.03
N VAL A 343 -6.96 -20.73 -4.36
CA VAL A 343 -8.06 -20.77 -3.40
C VAL A 343 -8.16 -22.15 -2.73
N ALA A 344 -8.06 -23.22 -3.52
CA ALA A 344 -8.01 -24.58 -2.99
C ALA A 344 -6.76 -24.77 -2.12
N PHE A 345 -5.60 -24.25 -2.59
CA PHE A 345 -4.36 -24.24 -1.80
C PHE A 345 -4.54 -23.58 -0.43
N VAL A 346 -5.10 -22.38 -0.40
CA VAL A 346 -5.31 -21.65 0.87
C VAL A 346 -6.30 -22.38 1.79
N ARG A 347 -7.35 -23.02 1.26
CA ARG A 347 -8.25 -23.86 2.07
C ARG A 347 -7.53 -25.05 2.67
N ARG A 348 -6.66 -25.71 1.92
CA ARG A 348 -5.85 -26.83 2.42
C ARG A 348 -4.85 -26.35 3.49
N ALA A 349 -4.26 -25.17 3.32
CA ALA A 349 -3.42 -24.54 4.34
C ALA A 349 -4.20 -24.29 5.66
N GLN A 350 -5.49 -23.94 5.56
CA GLN A 350 -6.35 -23.77 6.75
C GLN A 350 -6.58 -25.08 7.52
N GLU A 351 -6.63 -26.24 6.84
CA GLU A 351 -6.72 -27.53 7.50
C GLU A 351 -5.49 -27.77 8.39
N GLU A 352 -4.32 -27.27 7.96
CA GLU A 352 -3.08 -27.26 8.74
C GLU A 352 -2.93 -26.04 9.66
N LYS A 353 -4.01 -25.27 9.87
CA LYS A 353 -4.10 -24.08 10.75
C LYS A 353 -3.23 -22.90 10.28
N ILE A 354 -2.87 -22.85 9.00
CA ILE A 354 -2.14 -21.74 8.38
C ILE A 354 -3.14 -20.83 7.67
N LEU A 355 -3.17 -19.56 8.02
CA LEU A 355 -4.05 -18.57 7.39
C LEU A 355 -3.26 -17.72 6.39
N LEU A 356 -3.69 -17.73 5.14
CA LEU A 356 -3.08 -17.06 4.00
C LEU A 356 -4.14 -16.28 3.23
N VAL A 357 -3.74 -15.45 2.27
CA VAL A 357 -4.66 -14.79 1.35
C VAL A 357 -4.35 -15.24 -0.09
N PRO A 358 -5.33 -15.76 -0.84
CA PRO A 358 -5.09 -16.25 -2.21
C PRO A 358 -4.71 -15.11 -3.15
N GLY A 359 -3.82 -15.38 -4.08
CA GLY A 359 -3.29 -14.41 -5.05
C GLY A 359 -4.33 -13.90 -6.03
N SER A 360 -5.36 -14.71 -6.33
CA SER A 360 -6.51 -14.27 -7.12
C SER A 360 -7.19 -13.03 -6.54
N GLY A 361 -7.15 -12.83 -5.21
CA GLY A 361 -7.61 -11.61 -4.55
C GLY A 361 -6.78 -10.36 -4.90
N PHE A 362 -5.57 -10.52 -5.39
CA PHE A 362 -4.65 -9.46 -5.83
C PHE A 362 -4.54 -9.37 -7.37
N GLY A 363 -5.44 -10.04 -8.10
CA GLY A 363 -5.41 -10.11 -9.56
C GLY A 363 -4.32 -11.04 -10.12
N TRP A 364 -3.76 -11.95 -9.30
CA TRP A 364 -2.67 -12.85 -9.68
C TRP A 364 -2.91 -14.28 -9.16
N PRO A 365 -3.73 -15.08 -9.84
CA PRO A 365 -3.98 -16.46 -9.44
C PRO A 365 -2.72 -17.34 -9.50
N GLY A 366 -2.72 -18.45 -8.76
CA GLY A 366 -1.61 -19.40 -8.66
C GLY A 366 -0.51 -18.99 -7.67
N CYS A 367 -0.71 -17.88 -6.94
CA CYS A 367 0.14 -17.44 -5.84
C CYS A 367 -0.68 -17.24 -4.56
N PHE A 368 -0.02 -16.91 -3.46
CA PHE A 368 -0.69 -16.51 -2.22
C PHE A 368 0.12 -15.44 -1.49
N ARG A 369 -0.55 -14.57 -0.74
CA ARG A 369 0.13 -13.62 0.13
C ARG A 369 0.29 -14.19 1.53
N LEU A 370 1.51 -14.09 2.04
CA LEU A 370 1.90 -14.32 3.41
C LEU A 370 2.40 -12.99 4.00
N SER A 371 1.77 -12.52 5.09
CA SER A 371 2.27 -11.38 5.88
C SER A 371 3.12 -11.90 7.03
N TYR A 372 4.32 -11.38 7.19
CA TYR A 372 5.18 -11.70 8.35
C TYR A 372 5.10 -10.64 9.47
N CYS A 373 3.97 -9.91 9.54
CA CYS A 373 3.63 -9.07 10.68
C CYS A 373 3.15 -9.91 11.87
N CYS A 374 4.00 -10.80 12.37
CA CYS A 374 3.73 -11.66 13.50
C CYS A 374 5.02 -11.88 14.32
N PRO A 375 4.94 -12.29 15.58
CA PRO A 375 6.11 -12.71 16.33
C PRO A 375 6.90 -13.81 15.61
N GLY A 376 8.24 -13.77 15.66
CA GLY A 376 9.09 -14.79 15.02
C GLY A 376 8.78 -16.22 15.47
N SER A 377 8.35 -16.40 16.71
CA SER A 377 7.87 -17.70 17.22
C SER A 377 6.67 -18.28 16.46
N VAL A 378 5.83 -17.42 15.84
CA VAL A 378 4.70 -17.90 15.01
C VAL A 378 5.26 -18.53 13.72
N ILE A 379 6.29 -17.95 13.13
CA ILE A 379 6.97 -18.49 11.96
C ILE A 379 7.63 -19.83 12.31
N GLU A 380 8.39 -19.88 13.38
CA GLU A 380 9.07 -21.09 13.83
C GLU A 380 8.09 -22.23 14.16
N ASN A 381 7.05 -21.94 14.93
CA ASN A 381 6.05 -22.92 15.34
C ASN A 381 5.18 -23.42 14.19
N SER A 382 5.06 -22.65 13.10
CA SER A 382 4.30 -23.06 11.91
C SER A 382 5.00 -24.12 11.06
N ARG A 383 6.32 -24.35 11.27
CA ARG A 383 7.17 -25.21 10.44
C ARG A 383 6.58 -26.60 10.18
N GLU A 384 6.12 -27.28 11.22
CA GLU A 384 5.54 -28.63 11.10
C GLU A 384 4.24 -28.64 10.30
N SER A 385 3.42 -27.58 10.41
CA SER A 385 2.19 -27.42 9.62
C SER A 385 2.51 -27.21 8.14
N TRP A 386 3.54 -26.42 7.81
CA TRP A 386 4.01 -26.27 6.44
C TRP A 386 4.54 -27.56 5.84
N LEU A 387 5.30 -28.35 6.61
CA LEU A 387 5.80 -29.65 6.16
C LEU A 387 4.64 -30.61 5.85
N ARG A 388 3.63 -30.72 6.73
CA ARG A 388 2.44 -31.55 6.48
C ARG A 388 1.65 -31.07 5.26
N LEU A 389 1.49 -29.75 5.10
CA LEU A 389 0.83 -29.18 3.93
C LEU A 389 1.54 -29.61 2.63
N VAL A 390 2.86 -29.43 2.54
CA VAL A 390 3.64 -29.80 1.35
C VAL A 390 3.62 -31.31 1.11
N GLU A 391 3.72 -32.12 2.16
CA GLU A 391 3.68 -33.59 2.06
C GLU A 391 2.33 -34.07 1.50
N SER A 392 1.23 -33.39 1.84
CA SER A 392 -0.10 -33.71 1.31
C SER A 392 -0.17 -33.61 -0.22
N TYR A 393 0.63 -32.72 -0.84
CA TYR A 393 0.72 -32.61 -2.30
C TYR A 393 1.63 -33.66 -2.93
N ARG A 394 2.73 -34.04 -2.26
CA ARG A 394 3.63 -35.10 -2.74
C ARG A 394 2.94 -36.47 -2.80
N ASN A 395 1.96 -36.71 -1.96
CA ASN A 395 1.18 -37.95 -1.92
C ASN A 395 0.05 -37.97 -2.97
N LEU A 396 -0.22 -36.85 -3.66
CA LEU A 396 -1.22 -36.74 -4.74
C LEU A 396 -0.59 -36.84 -6.13
N SER A 397 0.72 -36.67 -6.27
CA SER A 397 1.51 -36.81 -7.49
C SER A 397 2.06 -38.23 -7.64
#